data_919bb97e7fc9fa1954b601741348faf4
#
_entry.id   919bb97e7fc9fa1954b601741348faf4
#
_cell.length_a   1.000
_cell.length_b   1.000
_cell.length_c   1.000
_cell.angle_alpha   90.00
_cell.angle_beta   90.00
_cell.angle_gamma   90.00
#
_symmetry.space_group_name_H-M   'P 1'
#
loop_
_entity.id
_entity.type
_entity.pdbx_description
1 polymer ?
#
loop_
_entity_poly.entity_id
_entity_poly.type
_entity_poly.pdbx_seq_one_letter_code
_entity_poly.pdbx_strand_id
1 'polypeptide(L)'
;MEKKGRSLSKAAPSLIAVLLVAVALGSGYVGARLGVWYQKDASCCQLSLLRSIATRAKEILGFAKSYSQTGQDKWVSEAVFPGVRDGFFLDVGSGDGTDGSNTKVLEQKGWTGICIDPFPKNMQDRTCHMFKEVVSSEAGKRVKFWKGGDLGGIVDTLGRWKEVYAKDEMQGEAPIAEFMTVTLGDILERAKAPRFIHFMSLDIEGAELKALKGFPFDNYQIGALAVEHNWEEPKRSDLKALLESHGYKRVHTWIQDDYYVPANP
;
A
#
# COMPACT_ATOMS: atom_id res chain seq x y z
N MET A 1 -4.19 -26.30 -59.55
CA MET A 1 -4.94 -25.25 -58.78
C MET A 1 -4.33 -25.20 -57.36
N GLU A 2 -3.36 -24.34 -57.14
CA GLU A 2 -2.68 -24.17 -55.90
C GLU A 2 -3.38 -23.05 -55.06
N LYS A 3 -3.81 -23.40 -53.86
CA LYS A 3 -4.29 -22.40 -52.89
C LYS A 3 -3.11 -21.88 -52.07
N LYS A 4 -2.68 -20.66 -52.35
CA LYS A 4 -1.73 -19.89 -51.54
C LYS A 4 -2.36 -19.58 -50.18
N GLY A 5 -1.76 -20.12 -49.11
CA GLY A 5 -2.02 -19.70 -47.72
C GLY A 5 -1.48 -18.28 -47.48
N ARG A 6 -2.35 -17.38 -47.04
CA ARG A 6 -1.93 -16.03 -46.57
C ARG A 6 -1.36 -16.13 -45.16
N SER A 7 -0.08 -15.85 -45.07
CA SER A 7 0.61 -15.53 -43.81
C SER A 7 0.03 -14.25 -43.20
N LEU A 8 -0.55 -14.34 -42.03
CA LEU A 8 -0.92 -13.17 -41.23
C LEU A 8 0.37 -12.54 -40.69
N SER A 9 0.78 -11.43 -41.29
CA SER A 9 1.85 -10.59 -40.75
C SER A 9 1.39 -10.02 -39.37
N LYS A 10 2.18 -10.26 -38.34
CA LYS A 10 2.02 -9.60 -37.05
C LYS A 10 2.20 -8.09 -37.27
N ALA A 11 1.09 -7.36 -37.31
CA ALA A 11 1.13 -5.92 -37.41
C ALA A 11 1.83 -5.35 -36.16
N ALA A 12 2.90 -4.58 -36.37
CA ALA A 12 3.53 -3.81 -35.32
C ALA A 12 2.50 -2.82 -34.72
N PRO A 13 2.47 -2.61 -33.41
CA PRO A 13 1.56 -1.65 -32.80
C PRO A 13 1.79 -0.27 -33.42
N SER A 14 0.69 0.43 -33.77
CA SER A 14 0.78 1.74 -34.40
C SER A 14 1.49 2.72 -33.46
N LEU A 15 2.26 3.66 -34.02
CA LEU A 15 2.95 4.72 -33.26
C LEU A 15 2.02 5.47 -32.30
N ILE A 16 0.73 5.56 -32.65
CA ILE A 16 -0.32 6.17 -31.82
C ILE A 16 -0.57 5.36 -30.53
N ALA A 17 -0.56 4.02 -30.59
CA ALA A 17 -0.71 3.18 -29.42
C ALA A 17 0.49 3.30 -28.48
N VAL A 18 1.71 3.42 -29.04
CA VAL A 18 2.94 3.65 -28.27
C VAL A 18 2.94 5.06 -27.64
N LEU A 19 2.44 6.08 -28.36
CA LEU A 19 2.33 7.44 -27.83
C LEU A 19 1.28 7.55 -26.70
N LEU A 20 0.14 6.86 -26.83
CA LEU A 20 -0.91 6.81 -25.80
C LEU A 20 -0.42 6.10 -24.54
N VAL A 21 0.39 5.04 -24.67
CA VAL A 21 1.02 4.37 -23.52
C VAL A 21 2.08 5.25 -22.87
N ALA A 22 2.88 5.98 -23.63
CA ALA A 22 3.87 6.93 -23.11
C ALA A 22 3.20 8.11 -22.38
N VAL A 23 2.05 8.60 -22.87
CA VAL A 23 1.26 9.63 -22.20
C VAL A 23 0.61 9.08 -20.93
N ALA A 24 0.11 7.84 -20.92
CA ALA A 24 -0.47 7.21 -19.73
C ALA A 24 0.59 6.86 -18.66
N LEU A 25 1.81 6.48 -19.07
CA LEU A 25 2.93 6.25 -18.17
C LEU A 25 3.62 7.54 -17.71
N GLY A 26 3.67 8.56 -18.59
CA GLY A 26 4.20 9.90 -18.28
C GLY A 26 3.25 10.75 -17.43
N SER A 27 1.92 10.53 -17.50
CA SER A 27 0.95 11.26 -16.70
C SER A 27 1.06 10.95 -15.20
N GLY A 28 1.57 9.77 -14.82
CA GLY A 28 1.92 9.47 -13.41
C GLY A 28 3.07 10.35 -12.90
N TYR A 29 4.01 10.72 -13.78
CA TYR A 29 5.16 11.55 -13.40
C TYR A 29 4.88 13.06 -13.52
N VAL A 30 4.07 13.46 -14.50
CA VAL A 30 3.69 14.85 -14.74
C VAL A 30 2.49 15.24 -13.88
N GLY A 31 1.59 14.31 -13.56
CA GLY A 31 0.43 14.52 -12.69
C GLY A 31 0.82 14.93 -11.28
N ALA A 32 1.94 14.44 -10.75
CA ALA A 32 2.42 14.82 -9.43
C ALA A 32 2.90 16.29 -9.33
N ARG A 33 3.30 16.91 -10.46
CA ARG A 33 3.67 18.35 -10.49
C ARG A 33 2.55 19.27 -11.01
N LEU A 34 1.56 18.74 -11.74
CA LEU A 34 0.43 19.47 -12.29
C LEU A 34 -0.89 19.17 -11.56
N GLY A 35 -0.86 18.36 -10.52
CA GLY A 35 -2.03 17.84 -9.79
C GLY A 35 -2.97 18.90 -9.19
N VAL A 36 -2.56 20.15 -9.14
CA VAL A 36 -3.40 21.27 -8.63
C VAL A 36 -4.31 21.87 -9.70
N TRP A 37 -4.03 21.68 -11.01
CA TRP A 37 -4.76 22.35 -12.10
C TRP A 37 -5.70 21.45 -12.90
N TYR A 38 -5.53 20.13 -12.89
CA TYR A 38 -6.29 19.21 -13.76
C TYR A 38 -7.48 18.52 -13.08
N GLN A 39 -7.65 18.68 -11.78
CA GLN A 39 -8.69 18.00 -11.01
C GLN A 39 -10.09 18.65 -11.06
N LYS A 40 -10.23 19.80 -11.71
CA LYS A 40 -11.53 20.53 -11.74
C LYS A 40 -12.48 20.13 -12.86
N ASP A 41 -12.04 19.51 -13.95
CA ASP A 41 -12.86 19.28 -15.14
C ASP A 41 -12.89 17.87 -15.74
N ALA A 42 -12.18 16.90 -15.17
CA ALA A 42 -12.29 15.52 -15.62
C ALA A 42 -13.47 14.84 -14.94
N SER A 43 -14.54 14.53 -15.67
CA SER A 43 -15.65 13.75 -15.16
C SER A 43 -15.14 12.39 -14.62
N CYS A 44 -15.73 11.91 -13.54
CA CYS A 44 -15.41 10.61 -12.92
C CYS A 44 -15.34 9.45 -13.95
N CYS A 45 -16.10 9.56 -15.03
CA CYS A 45 -16.13 8.62 -16.14
C CYS A 45 -14.84 8.63 -16.99
N GLN A 46 -14.17 9.77 -17.16
CA GLN A 46 -12.91 9.84 -17.94
C GLN A 46 -11.72 9.26 -17.16
N LEU A 47 -11.67 9.46 -15.84
CA LEU A 47 -10.64 8.88 -15.00
C LEU A 47 -10.77 7.35 -14.89
N SER A 48 -11.99 6.83 -14.81
CA SER A 48 -12.24 5.38 -14.81
C SER A 48 -11.87 4.73 -16.15
N LEU A 49 -12.16 5.41 -17.27
CA LEU A 49 -11.79 4.95 -18.60
C LEU A 49 -10.26 4.94 -18.79
N LEU A 50 -9.55 5.98 -18.36
CA LEU A 50 -8.09 6.04 -18.46
C LEU A 50 -7.43 4.97 -17.57
N ARG A 51 -7.95 4.71 -16.38
CA ARG A 51 -7.49 3.60 -15.52
C ARG A 51 -7.71 2.25 -16.19
N SER A 52 -8.87 2.00 -16.78
CA SER A 52 -9.17 0.74 -17.47
C SER A 52 -8.30 0.53 -18.70
N ILE A 53 -8.01 1.58 -19.48
CA ILE A 53 -7.09 1.53 -20.63
C ILE A 53 -5.65 1.25 -20.17
N ALA A 54 -5.19 1.89 -19.11
CA ALA A 54 -3.86 1.66 -18.56
C ALA A 54 -3.71 0.22 -18.03
N THR A 55 -4.73 -0.32 -17.36
CA THR A 55 -4.73 -1.70 -16.87
C THR A 55 -4.70 -2.70 -18.03
N ARG A 56 -5.54 -2.52 -19.05
CA ARG A 56 -5.52 -3.38 -20.25
C ARG A 56 -4.20 -3.28 -21.03
N ALA A 57 -3.63 -2.09 -21.13
CA ALA A 57 -2.32 -1.92 -21.79
C ALA A 57 -1.21 -2.67 -21.04
N LYS A 58 -1.22 -2.66 -19.70
CA LYS A 58 -0.30 -3.44 -18.87
C LYS A 58 -0.47 -4.96 -19.09
N GLU A 59 -1.71 -5.46 -19.17
CA GLU A 59 -2.01 -6.87 -19.46
C GLU A 59 -1.52 -7.30 -20.85
N ILE A 60 -1.77 -6.47 -21.88
CA ILE A 60 -1.35 -6.74 -23.27
C ILE A 60 0.17 -6.74 -23.40
N LEU A 61 0.87 -5.89 -22.64
CA LEU A 61 2.33 -5.81 -22.63
C LEU A 61 3.00 -6.87 -21.77
N GLY A 62 2.22 -7.78 -21.14
CA GLY A 62 2.75 -8.89 -20.32
C GLY A 62 3.31 -8.44 -18.97
N PHE A 63 2.96 -7.23 -18.51
CA PHE A 63 3.28 -6.84 -17.12
C PHE A 63 2.43 -7.68 -16.17
N ALA A 64 3.07 -8.32 -15.20
CA ALA A 64 2.37 -9.04 -14.15
C ALA A 64 1.34 -8.12 -13.46
N LYS A 65 0.15 -8.64 -13.18
CA LYS A 65 -0.90 -7.89 -12.50
C LYS A 65 -0.36 -7.39 -11.17
N SER A 66 -0.49 -6.10 -10.89
CA SER A 66 -0.23 -5.49 -9.58
C SER A 66 -1.55 -5.01 -9.02
N TYR A 67 -1.76 -5.21 -7.73
CA TYR A 67 -2.92 -4.68 -7.01
C TYR A 67 -2.56 -3.43 -6.23
N SER A 68 -1.30 -3.26 -5.85
CA SER A 68 -0.82 -2.12 -5.06
C SER A 68 -0.92 -0.80 -5.82
N GLN A 69 -1.04 0.29 -5.07
CA GLN A 69 -1.15 1.64 -5.63
C GLN A 69 0.12 2.06 -6.38
N THR A 70 1.29 1.73 -5.83
CA THR A 70 2.58 2.24 -6.31
C THR A 70 3.61 1.15 -6.63
N GLY A 71 3.24 -0.15 -6.58
CA GLY A 71 4.10 -1.27 -6.96
C GLY A 71 4.87 -1.90 -5.80
N GLN A 72 4.42 -1.72 -4.56
CA GLN A 72 5.00 -2.32 -3.37
C GLN A 72 5.05 -3.85 -3.47
N ASP A 73 3.97 -4.46 -3.96
CA ASP A 73 3.83 -5.90 -4.20
C ASP A 73 4.87 -6.45 -5.19
N LYS A 74 5.18 -5.70 -6.24
CA LYS A 74 6.22 -6.05 -7.21
C LYS A 74 7.61 -5.86 -6.63
N TRP A 75 7.86 -4.73 -5.98
CA TRP A 75 9.15 -4.46 -5.38
C TRP A 75 9.56 -5.60 -4.44
N VAL A 76 8.67 -6.00 -3.53
CA VAL A 76 9.01 -7.06 -2.57
C VAL A 76 9.15 -8.42 -3.25
N SER A 77 8.25 -8.80 -4.16
CA SER A 77 8.22 -10.14 -4.74
C SER A 77 9.17 -10.36 -5.92
N GLU A 78 9.64 -9.29 -6.57
CA GLU A 78 10.49 -9.39 -7.77
C GLU A 78 11.91 -8.87 -7.52
N ALA A 79 12.08 -7.85 -6.65
CA ALA A 79 13.38 -7.26 -6.39
C ALA A 79 14.01 -7.73 -5.07
N VAL A 80 13.22 -7.88 -3.98
CA VAL A 80 13.77 -8.25 -2.67
C VAL A 80 13.76 -9.76 -2.46
N PHE A 81 12.64 -10.42 -2.75
CA PHE A 81 12.44 -11.85 -2.54
C PHE A 81 12.04 -12.59 -3.82
N PRO A 82 12.85 -12.52 -4.90
CA PRO A 82 12.51 -13.19 -6.15
C PRO A 82 12.41 -14.70 -5.97
N GLY A 83 11.27 -15.27 -6.38
CA GLY A 83 11.04 -16.72 -6.34
C GLY A 83 10.63 -17.30 -4.99
N VAL A 84 10.58 -16.51 -3.91
CA VAL A 84 10.04 -16.96 -2.61
C VAL A 84 8.54 -17.21 -2.73
N ARG A 85 8.09 -18.41 -2.30
CA ARG A 85 6.69 -18.84 -2.37
C ARG A 85 6.03 -19.08 -1.02
N ASP A 86 6.80 -19.26 0.03
CA ASP A 86 6.37 -19.51 1.39
C ASP A 86 6.69 -18.33 2.33
N GLY A 87 6.67 -17.13 1.79
CA GLY A 87 6.90 -15.91 2.55
C GLY A 87 5.77 -15.62 3.54
N PHE A 88 6.07 -14.76 4.50
CA PHE A 88 5.10 -14.26 5.47
C PHE A 88 5.07 -12.73 5.43
N PHE A 89 3.87 -12.14 5.38
CA PHE A 89 3.69 -10.69 5.37
C PHE A 89 2.86 -10.18 6.55
N LEU A 90 3.04 -8.90 6.85
CA LEU A 90 2.23 -8.13 7.78
C LEU A 90 1.71 -6.89 7.04
N ASP A 91 0.41 -6.80 6.83
CA ASP A 91 -0.29 -5.73 6.11
C ASP A 91 -1.08 -4.88 7.11
N VAL A 92 -0.53 -3.73 7.46
CA VAL A 92 -1.07 -2.83 8.48
C VAL A 92 -1.70 -1.63 7.78
N GLY A 93 -3.02 -1.52 7.88
CA GLY A 93 -3.83 -0.65 7.03
C GLY A 93 -4.21 -1.37 5.73
N SER A 94 -4.70 -2.62 5.85
CA SER A 94 -5.02 -3.46 4.68
C SER A 94 -6.23 -2.97 3.87
N GLY A 95 -7.02 -2.03 4.38
CA GLY A 95 -8.10 -1.30 3.72
C GLY A 95 -9.01 -2.13 2.84
N ASP A 96 -8.90 -1.95 1.52
CA ASP A 96 -9.54 -2.81 0.53
C ASP A 96 -8.67 -4.01 0.21
N GLY A 97 -9.19 -5.21 0.41
CA GLY A 97 -8.46 -6.45 0.21
C GLY A 97 -8.04 -6.72 -1.24
N THR A 98 -8.45 -5.88 -2.18
CA THR A 98 -8.17 -6.06 -3.61
C THR A 98 -7.60 -4.81 -4.26
N ASP A 99 -8.36 -3.70 -4.27
CA ASP A 99 -7.92 -2.46 -4.91
C ASP A 99 -6.95 -1.72 -3.98
N GLY A 100 -5.79 -1.39 -4.49
CA GLY A 100 -4.70 -0.78 -3.71
C GLY A 100 -3.93 -1.76 -2.80
N SER A 101 -4.29 -3.05 -2.76
CA SER A 101 -3.66 -4.00 -1.83
C SER A 101 -2.18 -4.25 -2.12
N ASN A 102 -1.34 -4.00 -1.12
CA ASN A 102 0.11 -4.21 -1.19
C ASN A 102 0.52 -5.69 -1.02
N THR A 103 -0.42 -6.57 -0.67
CA THR A 103 -0.10 -7.96 -0.29
C THR A 103 -0.91 -9.03 -1.03
N LYS A 104 -1.97 -8.68 -1.76
CA LYS A 104 -2.79 -9.66 -2.49
C LYS A 104 -2.00 -10.50 -3.50
N VAL A 105 -1.08 -9.89 -4.24
CA VAL A 105 -0.19 -10.62 -5.18
C VAL A 105 0.68 -11.62 -4.42
N LEU A 106 1.11 -11.31 -3.20
CA LEU A 106 1.93 -12.20 -2.40
C LEU A 106 1.17 -13.48 -2.02
N GLU A 107 -0.10 -13.37 -1.62
CA GLU A 107 -0.95 -14.55 -1.40
C GLU A 107 -1.11 -15.40 -2.66
N GLN A 108 -1.29 -14.78 -3.83
CA GLN A 108 -1.36 -15.48 -5.11
C GLN A 108 -0.04 -16.22 -5.46
N LYS A 109 1.08 -15.76 -4.89
CA LYS A 109 2.39 -16.41 -5.00
C LYS A 109 2.64 -17.47 -3.92
N GLY A 110 1.65 -17.72 -3.04
CA GLY A 110 1.71 -18.73 -1.98
C GLY A 110 2.16 -18.23 -0.60
N TRP A 111 2.32 -16.91 -0.44
CA TRP A 111 2.64 -16.36 0.87
C TRP A 111 1.43 -16.41 1.79
N THR A 112 1.70 -16.46 3.09
CA THR A 112 0.71 -16.30 4.16
C THR A 112 0.96 -15.01 4.90
N GLY A 113 -0.01 -14.54 5.70
CA GLY A 113 0.22 -13.30 6.44
C GLY A 113 -0.91 -12.87 7.35
N ILE A 114 -0.73 -11.69 7.88
CA ILE A 114 -1.67 -11.00 8.75
C ILE A 114 -2.10 -9.72 8.04
N CYS A 115 -3.41 -9.45 8.04
CA CYS A 115 -4.01 -8.20 7.61
C CYS A 115 -4.61 -7.49 8.82
N ILE A 116 -4.37 -6.20 8.97
CA ILE A 116 -4.87 -5.39 10.09
C ILE A 116 -5.56 -4.15 9.53
N ASP A 117 -6.84 -4.02 9.83
CA ASP A 117 -7.64 -2.83 9.49
C ASP A 117 -8.92 -2.81 10.31
N PRO A 118 -9.34 -1.69 10.94
CA PRO A 118 -10.57 -1.66 11.71
C PRO A 118 -11.84 -1.74 10.86
N PHE A 119 -11.78 -1.37 9.57
CA PHE A 119 -12.92 -1.35 8.65
C PHE A 119 -12.58 -1.98 7.29
N PRO A 120 -12.08 -3.23 7.26
CA PRO A 120 -11.63 -3.86 6.02
C PRO A 120 -12.77 -4.07 5.04
N LYS A 121 -12.50 -3.92 3.74
CA LYS A 121 -13.45 -4.15 2.64
C LYS A 121 -12.92 -5.26 1.72
N ASN A 122 -13.81 -5.91 1.00
CA ASN A 122 -13.48 -6.87 -0.08
C ASN A 122 -12.46 -7.95 0.31
N MET A 123 -12.56 -8.46 1.58
CA MET A 123 -11.63 -9.45 2.13
C MET A 123 -11.99 -10.91 1.81
N GLN A 124 -13.10 -11.17 1.11
CA GLN A 124 -13.63 -12.52 0.87
C GLN A 124 -12.68 -13.43 0.07
N ASP A 125 -11.84 -12.83 -0.78
CA ASP A 125 -10.83 -13.56 -1.59
C ASP A 125 -9.42 -13.46 -0.98
N ARG A 126 -9.30 -13.06 0.30
CA ARG A 126 -8.04 -12.98 1.03
C ARG A 126 -7.89 -14.18 1.94
N THR A 127 -6.66 -14.63 2.12
CA THR A 127 -6.30 -15.77 2.99
C THR A 127 -5.53 -15.36 4.24
N CYS A 128 -5.14 -14.07 4.33
CA CYS A 128 -4.47 -13.56 5.53
C CYS A 128 -5.36 -13.63 6.77
N HIS A 129 -4.72 -13.81 7.93
CA HIS A 129 -5.41 -13.75 9.21
C HIS A 129 -5.81 -12.28 9.49
N MET A 130 -7.11 -11.99 9.43
CA MET A 130 -7.65 -10.63 9.56
C MET A 130 -7.87 -10.22 11.01
N PHE A 131 -7.27 -9.08 11.41
CA PHE A 131 -7.51 -8.41 12.68
C PHE A 131 -8.21 -7.06 12.45
N LYS A 132 -9.43 -6.92 13.00
CA LYS A 132 -10.21 -5.66 12.92
C LYS A 132 -9.89 -4.78 14.10
N GLU A 133 -8.67 -4.29 14.17
CA GLU A 133 -8.13 -3.59 15.33
C GLU A 133 -7.37 -2.32 14.92
N VAL A 134 -7.19 -1.41 15.86
CA VAL A 134 -6.44 -0.17 15.71
C VAL A 134 -5.11 -0.31 16.43
N VAL A 135 -4.00 -0.21 15.68
CA VAL A 135 -2.66 -0.34 16.23
C VAL A 135 -2.09 0.99 16.70
N SER A 136 -1.30 0.94 17.77
CA SER A 136 -0.57 2.08 18.32
C SER A 136 0.67 1.60 19.10
N SER A 137 1.40 2.53 19.72
CA SER A 137 2.58 2.21 20.56
C SER A 137 2.25 1.48 21.86
N GLU A 138 1.02 1.62 22.36
CA GLU A 138 0.57 1.04 23.61
C GLU A 138 -0.81 0.41 23.43
N ALA A 139 -1.03 -0.74 24.08
CA ALA A 139 -2.34 -1.37 24.16
C ALA A 139 -3.24 -0.69 25.20
N GLY A 140 -4.56 -0.85 25.02
CA GLY A 140 -5.55 -0.42 26.00
C GLY A 140 -5.80 1.08 26.08
N LYS A 141 -5.35 1.87 25.11
CA LYS A 141 -5.67 3.31 25.02
C LYS A 141 -6.95 3.49 24.22
N ARG A 142 -7.89 4.27 24.76
CA ARG A 142 -9.09 4.66 24.02
C ARG A 142 -8.75 5.75 23.02
N VAL A 143 -9.09 5.53 21.75
CA VAL A 143 -8.88 6.47 20.66
C VAL A 143 -10.15 6.67 19.85
N LYS A 144 -10.31 7.85 19.27
CA LYS A 144 -11.31 8.13 18.25
C LYS A 144 -10.71 7.81 16.88
N PHE A 145 -11.43 7.07 16.09
CA PHE A 145 -11.05 6.70 14.72
C PHE A 145 -12.05 7.30 13.73
N TRP A 146 -11.57 8.10 12.81
CA TRP A 146 -12.38 8.63 11.71
C TRP A 146 -12.52 7.58 10.61
N LYS A 147 -13.77 7.29 10.21
CA LYS A 147 -14.08 6.33 9.13
C LYS A 147 -14.06 7.03 7.77
N GLY A 148 -12.98 7.70 7.42
CA GLY A 148 -12.80 8.47 6.18
C GLY A 148 -12.57 7.61 4.94
N GLY A 149 -12.99 6.34 4.93
CA GLY A 149 -12.70 5.40 3.85
C GLY A 149 -11.22 5.05 3.81
N ASP A 150 -10.61 5.22 2.65
CA ASP A 150 -9.19 4.93 2.45
C ASP A 150 -8.25 5.97 3.11
N LEU A 151 -8.80 7.08 3.64
CA LEU A 151 -8.08 8.12 4.39
C LEU A 151 -8.34 8.02 5.90
N GLY A 152 -9.05 6.98 6.34
CA GLY A 152 -9.48 6.81 7.73
C GLY A 152 -8.31 6.54 8.67
N GLY A 153 -8.32 7.18 9.87
CA GLY A 153 -7.22 7.02 10.82
C GLY A 153 -7.57 7.47 12.23
N ILE A 154 -6.63 7.32 13.16
CA ILE A 154 -6.74 7.84 14.51
C ILE A 154 -6.79 9.37 14.44
N VAL A 155 -7.85 10.00 14.95
CA VAL A 155 -8.08 11.45 14.83
C VAL A 155 -6.88 12.29 15.28
N ASP A 156 -6.21 11.88 16.35
CA ASP A 156 -5.06 12.61 16.90
C ASP A 156 -3.79 12.51 16.02
N THR A 157 -3.77 11.62 15.05
CA THR A 157 -2.60 11.35 14.19
C THR A 157 -2.84 11.62 12.70
N LEU A 158 -4.01 12.10 12.32
CA LEU A 158 -4.43 12.27 10.91
C LEU A 158 -3.49 13.14 10.05
N GLY A 159 -2.52 13.84 10.64
CA GLY A 159 -1.54 14.61 9.89
C GLY A 159 -2.18 15.52 8.86
N ARG A 160 -1.82 15.35 7.60
CA ARG A 160 -2.35 16.11 6.44
C ARG A 160 -3.87 15.97 6.24
N TRP A 161 -4.47 14.89 6.73
CA TRP A 161 -5.92 14.64 6.60
C TRP A 161 -6.76 15.35 7.64
N LYS A 162 -6.13 15.99 8.61
CA LYS A 162 -6.82 16.73 9.67
C LYS A 162 -7.78 17.79 9.15
N GLU A 163 -7.42 18.48 8.05
CA GLU A 163 -8.29 19.48 7.45
C GLU A 163 -9.50 18.85 6.73
N VAL A 164 -9.32 17.67 6.13
CA VAL A 164 -10.42 16.93 5.50
C VAL A 164 -11.39 16.44 6.58
N TYR A 165 -10.87 15.82 7.64
CA TYR A 165 -11.65 15.41 8.81
C TYR A 165 -12.43 16.59 9.41
N ALA A 166 -11.79 17.76 9.59
CA ALA A 166 -12.45 18.92 10.19
C ALA A 166 -13.60 19.46 9.33
N LYS A 167 -13.50 19.39 7.99
CA LYS A 167 -14.59 19.76 7.08
C LYS A 167 -15.76 18.79 7.20
N ASP A 168 -15.49 17.49 7.19
CA ASP A 168 -16.50 16.45 7.35
C ASP A 168 -17.18 16.55 8.72
N GLU A 169 -16.44 16.83 9.79
CA GLU A 169 -16.97 17.04 11.14
C GLU A 169 -17.91 18.25 11.18
N MET A 170 -17.52 19.39 10.56
CA MET A 170 -18.37 20.59 10.50
C MET A 170 -19.66 20.38 9.71
N GLN A 171 -19.66 19.45 8.74
CA GLN A 171 -20.82 19.10 7.94
C GLN A 171 -21.68 18.01 8.62
N GLY A 172 -21.22 17.44 9.74
CA GLY A 172 -21.85 16.29 10.40
C GLY A 172 -21.66 14.97 9.65
N GLU A 173 -20.69 14.92 8.74
CA GLU A 173 -20.40 13.77 7.87
C GLU A 173 -19.19 12.96 8.32
N ALA A 174 -18.54 13.32 9.45
CA ALA A 174 -17.36 12.60 9.96
C ALA A 174 -17.79 11.42 10.87
N PRO A 175 -18.01 10.21 10.30
CA PRO A 175 -18.38 9.06 11.11
C PRO A 175 -17.20 8.63 11.98
N ILE A 176 -17.36 8.72 13.29
CA ILE A 176 -16.37 8.33 14.30
C ILE A 176 -16.73 6.97 14.90
N ALA A 177 -15.72 6.15 15.14
CA ALA A 177 -15.79 5.00 16.04
C ALA A 177 -14.77 5.15 17.17
N GLU A 178 -15.04 4.56 18.32
CA GLU A 178 -14.09 4.43 19.41
C GLU A 178 -13.48 3.04 19.41
N PHE A 179 -12.17 2.98 19.61
CA PHE A 179 -11.40 1.74 19.73
C PHE A 179 -10.51 1.76 20.97
N MET A 180 -10.24 0.57 21.49
CA MET A 180 -9.09 0.35 22.36
C MET A 180 -7.93 -0.08 21.46
N THR A 181 -6.78 0.57 21.62
CA THR A 181 -5.59 0.25 20.83
C THR A 181 -4.97 -1.08 21.24
N VAL A 182 -4.27 -1.71 20.30
CA VAL A 182 -3.37 -2.85 20.51
C VAL A 182 -1.98 -2.51 19.95
N THR A 183 -0.96 -3.24 20.37
CA THR A 183 0.36 -3.13 19.74
C THR A 183 0.51 -4.13 18.60
N LEU A 184 1.45 -3.90 17.68
CA LEU A 184 1.82 -4.90 16.69
C LEU A 184 2.34 -6.18 17.34
N GLY A 185 3.03 -6.05 18.50
CA GLY A 185 3.49 -7.20 19.28
C GLY A 185 2.35 -8.10 19.74
N ASP A 186 1.28 -7.52 20.29
CA ASP A 186 0.09 -8.27 20.73
C ASP A 186 -0.54 -9.07 19.59
N ILE A 187 -0.63 -8.46 18.42
CA ILE A 187 -1.18 -9.13 17.23
C ILE A 187 -0.29 -10.29 16.76
N LEU A 188 1.01 -10.04 16.67
CA LEU A 188 1.98 -11.07 16.25
C LEU A 188 2.00 -12.28 17.19
N GLU A 189 1.90 -12.05 18.49
CA GLU A 189 1.81 -13.12 19.50
C GLU A 189 0.50 -13.91 19.39
N ARG A 190 -0.63 -13.21 19.30
CA ARG A 190 -1.96 -13.84 19.16
C ARG A 190 -2.08 -14.65 17.87
N ALA A 191 -1.48 -14.16 16.79
CA ALA A 191 -1.42 -14.85 15.52
C ALA A 191 -0.38 -15.98 15.47
N LYS A 192 0.48 -16.09 16.48
CA LYS A 192 1.66 -17.00 16.50
C LYS A 192 2.52 -16.79 15.24
N ALA A 193 2.77 -15.54 14.91
CA ALA A 193 3.53 -15.16 13.72
C ALA A 193 4.97 -15.72 13.77
N PRO A 194 5.57 -16.07 12.62
CA PRO A 194 6.97 -16.45 12.56
C PRO A 194 7.87 -15.27 12.98
N ARG A 195 9.04 -15.58 13.54
CA ARG A 195 9.99 -14.54 14.00
C ARG A 195 10.58 -13.72 12.86
N PHE A 196 10.60 -14.28 11.64
CA PHE A 196 10.99 -13.57 10.43
C PHE A 196 9.75 -13.23 9.59
N ILE A 197 9.50 -11.95 9.43
CA ILE A 197 8.45 -11.38 8.59
C ILE A 197 9.11 -10.91 7.30
N HIS A 198 8.82 -11.56 6.18
CA HIS A 198 9.45 -11.21 4.90
C HIS A 198 9.11 -9.78 4.47
N PHE A 199 7.85 -9.38 4.63
CA PHE A 199 7.40 -8.05 4.22
C PHE A 199 6.41 -7.45 5.22
N MET A 200 6.62 -6.16 5.54
CA MET A 200 5.64 -5.33 6.23
C MET A 200 5.22 -4.18 5.32
N SER A 201 3.92 -4.06 5.08
CA SER A 201 3.30 -2.85 4.56
C SER A 201 2.70 -2.08 5.73
N LEU A 202 3.02 -0.81 5.86
CA LEU A 202 2.54 0.04 6.96
C LEU A 202 2.00 1.35 6.40
N ASP A 203 0.67 1.44 6.34
CA ASP A 203 -0.07 2.55 5.76
C ASP A 203 -1.36 2.74 6.59
N ILE A 204 -1.30 3.57 7.61
CA ILE A 204 -2.36 3.80 8.61
C ILE A 204 -2.64 5.28 8.86
N GLU A 205 -2.41 6.07 7.81
CA GLU A 205 -2.83 7.47 7.69
C GLU A 205 -2.42 8.35 8.89
N GLY A 206 -1.12 8.24 9.24
CA GLY A 206 -0.47 9.14 10.21
C GLY A 206 -0.04 8.49 11.52
N ALA A 207 -0.42 7.25 11.81
CA ALA A 207 -0.05 6.55 13.04
C ALA A 207 1.19 5.63 12.91
N GLU A 208 1.89 5.62 11.76
CA GLU A 208 3.00 4.70 11.41
C GLU A 208 4.11 4.74 12.46
N LEU A 209 4.53 5.95 12.87
CA LEU A 209 5.59 6.11 13.88
C LEU A 209 5.15 5.53 15.24
N LYS A 210 3.89 5.72 15.63
CA LYS A 210 3.36 5.13 16.87
C LYS A 210 3.32 3.61 16.80
N ALA A 211 2.83 3.05 15.68
CA ALA A 211 2.79 1.61 15.47
C ALA A 211 4.20 0.99 15.56
N LEU A 212 5.20 1.58 14.90
CA LEU A 212 6.58 1.10 14.94
C LEU A 212 7.24 1.26 16.32
N LYS A 213 6.90 2.28 17.11
CA LYS A 213 7.37 2.37 18.50
C LYS A 213 6.86 1.25 19.40
N GLY A 214 5.71 0.64 19.06
CA GLY A 214 5.16 -0.54 19.72
C GLY A 214 5.56 -1.87 19.08
N PHE A 215 6.40 -1.88 18.04
CA PHE A 215 6.86 -3.10 17.39
C PHE A 215 8.03 -3.72 18.15
N PRO A 216 7.98 -5.04 18.46
CA PRO A 216 9.02 -5.70 19.26
C PRO A 216 10.22 -6.12 18.39
N PHE A 217 11.07 -5.17 18.00
CA PHE A 217 12.25 -5.38 17.14
C PHE A 217 13.24 -6.42 17.68
N ASP A 218 13.32 -6.60 19.01
CA ASP A 218 14.18 -7.63 19.63
C ASP A 218 13.67 -9.06 19.40
N ASN A 219 12.37 -9.21 19.14
CA ASN A 219 11.71 -10.52 19.02
C ASN A 219 11.39 -10.90 17.57
N TYR A 220 11.26 -9.93 16.69
CA TYR A 220 10.86 -10.13 15.30
C TYR A 220 11.79 -9.36 14.36
N GLN A 221 12.15 -10.00 13.27
CA GLN A 221 12.94 -9.41 12.20
C GLN A 221 12.07 -9.22 10.95
N ILE A 222 12.21 -8.07 10.29
CA ILE A 222 11.50 -7.76 9.05
C ILE A 222 12.51 -7.73 7.91
N GLY A 223 12.24 -8.46 6.84
CA GLY A 223 13.13 -8.53 5.68
C GLY A 223 12.99 -7.34 4.74
N ALA A 224 11.78 -6.78 4.63
CA ALA A 224 11.48 -5.60 3.83
C ALA A 224 10.30 -4.83 4.41
N LEU A 225 10.36 -3.49 4.40
CA LEU A 225 9.25 -2.61 4.81
C LEU A 225 8.93 -1.61 3.71
N ALA A 226 7.65 -1.36 3.47
CA ALA A 226 7.14 -0.18 2.81
C ALA A 226 6.35 0.62 3.84
N VAL A 227 6.74 1.87 4.07
CA VAL A 227 6.15 2.71 5.12
C VAL A 227 5.67 4.01 4.51
N GLU A 228 4.38 4.28 4.65
CA GLU A 228 3.81 5.53 4.21
C GLU A 228 4.28 6.69 5.09
N HIS A 229 4.67 7.81 4.48
CA HIS A 229 5.10 9.01 5.18
C HIS A 229 4.34 10.27 4.76
N ASN A 230 3.62 10.23 3.66
CA ASN A 230 2.83 11.35 3.12
C ASN A 230 3.59 12.68 3.04
N TRP A 231 4.94 12.66 2.99
CA TRP A 231 5.84 13.82 3.00
C TRP A 231 5.72 14.69 4.27
N GLU A 232 5.20 14.13 5.36
CA GLU A 232 4.99 14.85 6.60
C GLU A 232 6.25 14.87 7.47
N GLU A 233 6.77 16.07 7.72
CA GLU A 233 7.86 16.28 8.68
C GLU A 233 7.28 16.81 10.04
N PRO A 234 7.88 16.48 11.18
CA PRO A 234 9.08 15.65 11.34
C PRO A 234 8.84 14.12 11.29
N LYS A 235 7.59 13.66 11.11
CA LYS A 235 7.19 12.24 11.16
C LYS A 235 8.09 11.36 10.27
N ARG A 236 8.34 11.78 9.04
CA ARG A 236 9.19 11.04 8.09
C ARG A 236 10.63 10.90 8.58
N SER A 237 11.21 11.98 9.08
CA SER A 237 12.57 11.96 9.63
C SER A 237 12.65 11.10 10.89
N ASP A 238 11.62 11.13 11.75
CA ASP A 238 11.54 10.31 12.95
C ASP A 238 11.37 8.82 12.63
N LEU A 239 10.54 8.47 11.61
CA LEU A 239 10.40 7.10 11.10
C LEU A 239 11.74 6.56 10.62
N LYS A 240 12.47 7.35 9.82
CA LYS A 240 13.80 7.00 9.35
C LYS A 240 14.76 6.77 10.51
N ALA A 241 14.85 7.70 11.45
CA ALA A 241 15.73 7.60 12.60
C ALA A 241 15.42 6.36 13.47
N LEU A 242 14.14 6.08 13.71
CA LEU A 242 13.71 4.89 14.44
C LEU A 242 14.15 3.60 13.73
N LEU A 243 13.87 3.47 12.44
CA LEU A 243 14.22 2.26 11.68
C LEU A 243 15.73 2.09 11.57
N GLU A 244 16.49 3.17 11.34
CA GLU A 244 17.95 3.12 11.31
C GLU A 244 18.55 2.71 12.67
N SER A 245 17.97 3.13 13.80
CA SER A 245 18.41 2.71 15.12
C SER A 245 18.18 1.21 15.40
N HIS A 246 17.25 0.58 14.68
CA HIS A 246 16.99 -0.86 14.73
C HIS A 246 17.66 -1.66 13.59
N GLY A 247 18.66 -1.06 12.94
CA GLY A 247 19.48 -1.75 11.95
C GLY A 247 18.86 -1.86 10.54
N TYR A 248 17.91 -1.01 10.21
CA TYR A 248 17.37 -0.91 8.84
C TYR A 248 18.00 0.24 8.08
N LYS A 249 18.04 0.15 6.76
CA LYS A 249 18.44 1.24 5.87
C LYS A 249 17.36 1.53 4.85
N ARG A 250 17.13 2.81 4.57
CA ARG A 250 16.27 3.21 3.47
C ARG A 250 16.98 2.95 2.14
N VAL A 251 16.33 2.18 1.24
CA VAL A 251 16.88 1.83 -0.07
C VAL A 251 16.17 2.51 -1.22
N HIS A 252 14.93 2.97 -0.99
CA HIS A 252 14.13 3.60 -2.03
C HIS A 252 13.10 4.55 -1.41
N THR A 253 12.67 5.54 -2.19
CA THR A 253 11.50 6.39 -1.93
C THR A 253 10.66 6.43 -3.20
N TRP A 254 9.41 6.11 -3.10
CA TRP A 254 8.51 6.19 -4.25
C TRP A 254 7.15 6.77 -3.86
N ILE A 255 6.80 7.90 -4.46
CA ILE A 255 5.60 8.68 -4.16
C ILE A 255 5.53 9.00 -2.66
N GLN A 256 4.58 8.43 -1.90
CA GLN A 256 4.38 8.68 -0.47
C GLN A 256 5.04 7.65 0.45
N ASP A 257 5.76 6.65 -0.10
CA ASP A 257 6.37 5.57 0.66
C ASP A 257 7.88 5.64 0.69
N ASP A 258 8.47 5.32 1.83
CA ASP A 258 9.88 4.97 2.00
C ASP A 258 10.03 3.45 2.17
N TYR A 259 11.03 2.88 1.50
CA TYR A 259 11.32 1.46 1.46
C TYR A 259 12.59 1.13 2.22
N TYR A 260 12.51 0.16 3.14
CA TYR A 260 13.61 -0.21 4.02
C TYR A 260 13.91 -1.71 3.93
N VAL A 261 15.18 -2.05 4.12
CA VAL A 261 15.68 -3.42 4.30
C VAL A 261 16.70 -3.44 5.45
N PRO A 262 17.03 -4.60 6.03
CA PRO A 262 18.13 -4.70 6.99
C PRO A 262 19.42 -4.11 6.41
N ALA A 263 20.15 -3.36 7.22
CA ALA A 263 21.42 -2.75 6.79
C ALA A 263 22.49 -3.80 6.54
N ASN A 264 22.49 -4.86 7.35
CA ASN A 264 23.34 -6.04 7.23
C ASN A 264 22.41 -7.24 7.02
N PRO A 265 22.36 -7.79 5.79
CA PRO A 265 21.49 -8.93 5.45
C PRO A 265 22.01 -10.25 6.04
#